data_b089a6162e9fc025ff14b083a0bd5f6c
#
_entry.id   b089a6162e9fc025ff14b083a0bd5f6c
#
_cell.length_a   1.000
_cell.length_b   1.000
_cell.length_c   1.000
_cell.angle_alpha   90.00
_cell.angle_beta   90.00
_cell.angle_gamma   90.00
#
_symmetry.space_group_name_H-M   'P 1'
#
loop_
_entity.id
_entity.type
_entity.pdbx_description
1 polymer ?
#
loop_
_entity_poly.entity_id
_entity_poly.type
_entity_poly.pdbx_seq_one_letter_code
_entity_poly.pdbx_strand_id
1 'polypeptide(L)'
;MDLASKLFKGDRVIWVIFMFLCLVSVIEVFSATSTIAYKNANHWAPIVRHATFLLGGFVLVLLMHNIPCRFYSLLSLLLPVSMVLLAITPFVGVVVNGEPRWLEILGIRFQPSEIAKIAAIGYTAFILSKRNWFTDKQMFWYILGGVGGVCFLIFFNNGSTAILLFAVTFMMMFIGQISIGRLLRLGGAGIIGVLMLVGFIRFAPDKVIDLMPDRVHTWKARIERFSDPADAVKFEPGRAVSIDGDDYQVVHAKIALARGGLFGKFPGHGQQRDFLPQAYSDFIYAIIIEEMGIVGVSLSCSCISSCLSGWG
;
A
#
# COMPACT_ATOMS: atom_id res chain seq x y z
N MET A 1 8.70 37.04 -13.95
CA MET A 1 8.87 35.76 -13.23
C MET A 1 7.57 34.98 -13.42
N ASP A 2 7.62 33.93 -14.22
CA ASP A 2 6.44 33.20 -14.66
C ASP A 2 5.73 32.51 -13.49
N LEU A 3 4.41 32.55 -13.49
CA LEU A 3 3.56 31.93 -12.49
C LEU A 3 3.91 30.43 -12.33
N ALA A 4 4.26 29.80 -13.44
CA ALA A 4 4.70 28.41 -13.49
C ALA A 4 5.95 28.14 -12.62
N SER A 5 6.96 29.01 -12.65
CA SER A 5 8.17 28.86 -11.85
C SER A 5 7.95 29.02 -10.34
N LYS A 6 6.88 29.73 -9.96
CA LYS A 6 6.47 29.88 -8.55
C LYS A 6 5.67 28.68 -8.04
N LEU A 7 4.87 28.03 -8.91
CA LEU A 7 4.04 26.89 -8.56
C LEU A 7 4.84 25.58 -8.56
N PHE A 8 5.68 25.37 -9.56
CA PHE A 8 6.51 24.17 -9.75
C PHE A 8 7.92 24.40 -9.25
N LYS A 9 8.07 24.59 -7.93
CA LYS A 9 9.36 24.67 -7.29
C LYS A 9 10.03 23.28 -7.27
N GLY A 10 11.36 23.25 -7.18
CA GLY A 10 12.13 22.00 -7.09
C GLY A 10 12.55 21.45 -8.45
N ASP A 11 12.80 20.14 -8.50
CA ASP A 11 13.32 19.49 -9.69
C ASP A 11 12.24 19.30 -10.77
N ARG A 12 12.51 19.81 -11.96
CA ARG A 12 11.62 19.72 -13.13
C ARG A 12 11.48 18.28 -13.60
N VAL A 13 12.50 17.45 -13.44
CA VAL A 13 12.48 16.06 -13.87
C VAL A 13 11.44 15.28 -13.06
N ILE A 14 11.38 15.51 -11.75
CA ILE A 14 10.37 14.87 -10.88
C ILE A 14 8.95 15.25 -11.32
N TRP A 15 8.71 16.53 -11.69
CA TRP A 15 7.41 16.95 -12.18
C TRP A 15 7.04 16.30 -13.51
N VAL A 16 8.00 16.18 -14.45
CA VAL A 16 7.77 15.51 -15.73
C VAL A 16 7.44 14.03 -15.53
N ILE A 17 8.21 13.33 -14.69
CA ILE A 17 7.96 11.92 -14.36
C ILE A 17 6.57 11.76 -13.71
N PHE A 18 6.23 12.64 -12.75
CA PHE A 18 4.93 12.61 -12.10
C PHE A 18 3.78 12.75 -13.09
N MET A 19 3.87 13.72 -14.01
CA MET A 19 2.86 13.92 -15.05
C MET A 19 2.77 12.74 -16.02
N PHE A 20 3.92 12.15 -16.37
CA PHE A 20 3.97 10.94 -17.20
C PHE A 20 3.26 9.77 -16.52
N LEU A 21 3.53 9.52 -15.24
CA LEU A 21 2.87 8.46 -14.47
C LEU A 21 1.36 8.72 -14.33
N CYS A 22 0.93 9.97 -14.16
CA CYS A 22 -0.48 10.34 -14.18
C CYS A 22 -1.16 9.99 -15.52
N LEU A 23 -0.49 10.26 -16.63
CA LEU A 23 -1.00 9.93 -17.97
C LEU A 23 -1.12 8.41 -18.14
N VAL A 24 -0.09 7.65 -17.79
CA VAL A 24 -0.13 6.18 -17.81
C VAL A 24 -1.29 5.68 -16.95
N SER A 25 -1.46 6.22 -15.73
CA SER A 25 -2.55 5.84 -14.83
C SER A 25 -3.94 6.04 -15.45
N VAL A 26 -4.16 7.15 -16.17
CA VAL A 26 -5.45 7.40 -16.86
C VAL A 26 -5.70 6.37 -17.95
N ILE A 27 -4.68 6.08 -18.77
CA ILE A 27 -4.79 5.12 -19.88
C ILE A 27 -5.10 3.71 -19.35
N GLU A 28 -4.34 3.27 -18.36
CA GLU A 28 -4.48 1.92 -17.80
C GLU A 28 -5.80 1.73 -17.05
N VAL A 29 -6.24 2.72 -16.26
CA VAL A 29 -7.54 2.65 -15.59
C VAL A 29 -8.68 2.68 -16.59
N PHE A 30 -8.57 3.45 -17.68
CA PHE A 30 -9.54 3.42 -18.76
C PHE A 30 -9.66 2.02 -19.36
N SER A 31 -8.52 1.41 -19.68
CA SER A 31 -8.49 0.04 -20.21
C SER A 31 -9.07 -0.96 -19.21
N ALA A 32 -8.59 -0.96 -17.98
CA ALA A 32 -8.98 -1.92 -16.94
C ALA A 32 -10.45 -1.81 -16.51
N THR A 33 -11.10 -0.64 -16.66
CA THR A 33 -12.50 -0.42 -16.27
C THR A 33 -13.49 -0.59 -17.40
N SER A 34 -13.06 -0.84 -18.62
CA SER A 34 -13.93 -0.94 -19.80
C SER A 34 -15.06 -1.95 -19.62
N THR A 35 -14.79 -3.12 -19.03
CA THR A 35 -15.79 -4.18 -18.78
C THR A 35 -16.87 -3.74 -17.79
N ILE A 36 -16.48 -2.99 -16.75
CA ILE A 36 -17.43 -2.46 -15.75
C ILE A 36 -18.30 -1.38 -16.39
N ALA A 37 -17.72 -0.58 -17.28
CA ALA A 37 -18.43 0.45 -18.01
C ALA A 37 -19.54 -0.13 -18.91
N TYR A 38 -19.28 -1.26 -19.58
CA TYR A 38 -20.29 -1.96 -20.39
C TYR A 38 -21.48 -2.46 -19.55
N LYS A 39 -21.24 -2.94 -18.32
CA LYS A 39 -22.30 -3.42 -17.42
C LYS A 39 -23.20 -2.28 -16.90
N ASN A 40 -22.69 -1.07 -16.75
CA ASN A 40 -23.36 0.05 -16.08
C ASN A 40 -23.98 1.08 -17.02
N ALA A 41 -24.06 0.84 -18.32
CA ALA A 41 -24.61 1.75 -19.35
C ALA A 41 -23.98 3.17 -19.40
N ASN A 42 -22.99 3.45 -18.57
CA ASN A 42 -22.28 4.75 -18.57
C ASN A 42 -20.78 4.52 -18.65
N HIS A 43 -20.26 4.58 -19.87
CA HIS A 43 -18.86 4.28 -20.17
C HIS A 43 -17.86 5.31 -19.61
N TRP A 44 -18.31 6.53 -19.34
CA TRP A 44 -17.44 7.62 -18.91
C TRP A 44 -17.32 7.75 -17.38
N ALA A 45 -18.26 7.20 -16.61
CA ALA A 45 -18.31 7.37 -15.17
C ALA A 45 -17.04 6.93 -14.42
N PRO A 46 -16.43 5.74 -14.69
CA PRO A 46 -15.20 5.33 -14.01
C PRO A 46 -14.02 6.25 -14.32
N ILE A 47 -13.90 6.69 -15.58
CA ILE A 47 -12.80 7.55 -16.04
C ILE A 47 -12.92 8.94 -15.42
N VAL A 48 -14.10 9.54 -15.48
CA VAL A 48 -14.35 10.86 -14.91
C VAL A 48 -14.07 10.83 -13.41
N ARG A 49 -14.50 9.79 -12.73
CA ARG A 49 -14.22 9.60 -11.29
C ARG A 49 -12.73 9.51 -11.04
N HIS A 50 -11.99 8.70 -11.80
CA HIS A 50 -10.54 8.55 -11.64
C HIS A 50 -9.81 9.87 -11.94
N ALA A 51 -10.13 10.53 -13.05
CA ALA A 51 -9.55 11.81 -13.42
C ALA A 51 -9.83 12.91 -12.38
N THR A 52 -11.01 12.92 -11.78
CA THR A 52 -11.36 13.87 -10.71
C THR A 52 -10.50 13.63 -9.46
N PHE A 53 -10.31 12.38 -9.04
CA PHE A 53 -9.43 12.05 -7.93
C PHE A 53 -7.96 12.38 -8.24
N LEU A 54 -7.51 12.09 -9.46
CA LEU A 54 -6.15 12.40 -9.90
C LEU A 54 -5.90 13.92 -9.91
N LEU A 55 -6.85 14.71 -10.43
CA LEU A 55 -6.78 16.16 -10.41
C LEU A 55 -6.80 16.71 -8.97
N GLY A 56 -7.67 16.19 -8.12
CA GLY A 56 -7.72 16.55 -6.71
C GLY A 56 -6.40 16.23 -6.00
N GLY A 57 -5.83 15.05 -6.26
CA GLY A 57 -4.51 14.65 -5.76
C GLY A 57 -3.39 15.57 -6.26
N PHE A 58 -3.42 15.94 -7.54
CA PHE A 58 -2.46 16.87 -8.11
C PHE A 58 -2.51 18.25 -7.44
N VAL A 59 -3.73 18.80 -7.26
CA VAL A 59 -3.91 20.07 -6.53
C VAL A 59 -3.40 19.95 -5.09
N LEU A 60 -3.68 18.82 -4.42
CA LEU A 60 -3.19 18.58 -3.07
C LEU A 60 -1.65 18.55 -3.02
N VAL A 61 -0.99 17.90 -3.97
CA VAL A 61 0.47 17.89 -4.10
C VAL A 61 1.02 19.30 -4.27
N LEU A 62 0.41 20.11 -5.14
CA LEU A 62 0.79 21.51 -5.33
C LEU A 62 0.64 22.33 -4.04
N LEU A 63 -0.45 22.16 -3.33
CA LEU A 63 -0.68 22.86 -2.04
C LEU A 63 0.37 22.44 -1.03
N MET A 64 0.55 21.14 -0.82
CA MET A 64 1.52 20.60 0.13
C MET A 64 2.96 21.05 -0.21
N HIS A 65 3.35 20.98 -1.47
CA HIS A 65 4.68 21.38 -1.94
C HIS A 65 5.02 22.85 -1.61
N ASN A 66 4.02 23.72 -1.54
CA ASN A 66 4.21 25.15 -1.23
C ASN A 66 4.15 25.48 0.27
N ILE A 67 3.74 24.52 1.13
CA ILE A 67 3.68 24.70 2.58
C ILE A 67 5.11 24.60 3.17
N PRO A 68 5.55 25.58 3.99
CA PRO A 68 6.84 25.50 4.68
C PRO A 68 6.94 24.27 5.59
N CYS A 69 8.09 23.59 5.58
CA CYS A 69 8.31 22.34 6.34
C CYS A 69 7.99 22.46 7.85
N ARG A 70 8.09 23.64 8.43
CA ARG A 70 7.74 23.87 9.85
C ARG A 70 6.30 23.50 10.20
N PHE A 71 5.36 23.62 9.25
CA PHE A 71 3.95 23.30 9.49
C PHE A 71 3.68 21.80 9.46
N TYR A 72 4.57 20.99 8.87
CA TYR A 72 4.44 19.53 8.92
C TYR A 72 4.58 18.95 10.32
N SER A 73 5.14 19.73 11.28
CA SER A 73 5.14 19.34 12.68
C SER A 73 3.72 19.16 13.26
N LEU A 74 2.71 19.82 12.68
CA LEU A 74 1.32 19.65 13.07
C LEU A 74 0.79 18.24 12.80
N LEU A 75 1.39 17.50 11.86
CA LEU A 75 1.03 16.09 11.62
C LEU A 75 1.28 15.23 12.85
N SER A 76 2.23 15.61 13.71
CA SER A 76 2.48 14.88 14.96
C SER A 76 1.28 14.91 15.93
N LEU A 77 0.47 15.97 15.88
CA LEU A 77 -0.75 16.09 16.69
C LEU A 77 -1.87 15.15 16.22
N LEU A 78 -1.82 14.69 14.98
CA LEU A 78 -2.78 13.71 14.47
C LEU A 78 -2.52 12.31 15.03
N LEU A 79 -1.35 12.04 15.60
CA LEU A 79 -1.02 10.70 16.12
C LEU A 79 -2.00 10.27 17.22
N PRO A 80 -2.19 11.01 18.33
CA PRO A 80 -3.14 10.62 19.36
C PRO A 80 -4.58 10.56 18.84
N VAL A 81 -4.98 11.47 17.95
CA VAL A 81 -6.29 11.44 17.32
C VAL A 81 -6.48 10.16 16.50
N SER A 82 -5.50 9.81 15.70
CA SER A 82 -5.57 8.58 14.89
C SER A 82 -5.56 7.30 15.74
N MET A 83 -4.85 7.30 16.87
CA MET A 83 -4.90 6.19 17.83
C MET A 83 -6.30 6.00 18.42
N VAL A 84 -6.97 7.08 18.79
CA VAL A 84 -8.36 7.03 19.27
C VAL A 84 -9.28 6.51 18.17
N LEU A 85 -9.18 7.02 16.95
CA LEU A 85 -9.97 6.56 15.81
C LEU A 85 -9.75 5.07 15.52
N LEU A 86 -8.50 4.59 15.56
CA LEU A 86 -8.16 3.18 15.38
C LEU A 86 -8.75 2.30 16.50
N ALA A 87 -8.71 2.77 17.74
CA ALA A 87 -9.25 2.03 18.89
C ALA A 87 -10.79 1.91 18.83
N ILE A 88 -11.48 2.91 18.27
CA ILE A 88 -12.94 2.91 18.12
C ILE A 88 -13.38 2.09 16.89
N THR A 89 -12.57 2.00 15.86
CA THR A 89 -12.93 1.35 14.58
C THR A 89 -13.49 -0.07 14.73
N PRO A 90 -12.98 -0.97 15.58
CA PRO A 90 -13.53 -2.32 15.75
C PRO A 90 -14.98 -2.33 16.24
N PHE A 91 -15.43 -1.29 16.94
CA PHE A 91 -16.76 -1.22 17.57
C PHE A 91 -17.81 -0.50 16.70
N VAL A 92 -17.39 0.50 15.94
CA VAL A 92 -18.31 1.38 15.18
C VAL A 92 -18.04 1.31 13.67
N GLY A 93 -17.00 0.59 13.25
CA GLY A 93 -16.57 0.54 11.85
C GLY A 93 -17.55 -0.18 10.94
N VAL A 94 -17.63 0.29 9.69
CA VAL A 94 -18.37 -0.38 8.62
C VAL A 94 -17.57 -1.60 8.19
N VAL A 95 -18.23 -2.77 8.19
CA VAL A 95 -17.62 -4.03 7.76
C VAL A 95 -17.52 -4.06 6.23
N VAL A 96 -16.31 -4.19 5.73
CA VAL A 96 -16.03 -4.38 4.30
C VAL A 96 -15.08 -5.57 4.16
N ASN A 97 -15.47 -6.55 3.36
CA ASN A 97 -14.72 -7.82 3.19
C ASN A 97 -14.48 -8.55 4.53
N GLY A 98 -15.51 -8.60 5.38
CA GLY A 98 -15.48 -9.33 6.66
C GLY A 98 -14.80 -8.60 7.82
N GLU A 99 -14.34 -7.34 7.63
CA GLU A 99 -13.62 -6.61 8.65
C GLU A 99 -14.08 -5.16 8.83
N PRO A 100 -14.22 -4.66 10.07
CA PRO A 100 -14.52 -3.27 10.38
C PRO A 100 -13.26 -2.41 10.24
N ARG A 101 -13.03 -1.86 9.03
CA ARG A 101 -11.84 -1.06 8.73
C ARG A 101 -12.15 0.38 8.37
N TRP A 102 -13.40 0.67 8.06
CA TRP A 102 -13.84 1.95 7.56
C TRP A 102 -14.72 2.64 8.57
N LEU A 103 -14.51 3.93 8.78
CA LEU A 103 -15.42 4.79 9.48
C LEU A 103 -16.21 5.63 8.47
N GLU A 104 -17.49 5.83 8.76
CA GLU A 104 -18.36 6.70 7.99
C GLU A 104 -18.78 7.88 8.87
N ILE A 105 -18.36 9.08 8.52
CA ILE A 105 -18.72 10.32 9.21
C ILE A 105 -19.33 11.26 8.18
N LEU A 106 -20.57 11.69 8.41
CA LEU A 106 -21.31 12.60 7.51
C LEU A 106 -21.41 12.11 6.06
N GLY A 107 -21.53 10.78 5.86
CA GLY A 107 -21.60 10.17 4.54
C GLY A 107 -20.24 10.02 3.80
N ILE A 108 -19.13 10.43 4.44
CA ILE A 108 -17.79 10.26 3.92
C ILE A 108 -17.16 9.03 4.59
N ARG A 109 -16.77 8.04 3.76
CA ARG A 109 -16.06 6.86 4.22
C ARG A 109 -14.55 7.09 4.14
N PHE A 110 -13.88 6.87 5.24
CA PHE A 110 -12.42 6.92 5.29
C PHE A 110 -11.87 5.80 6.17
N GLN A 111 -10.62 5.43 5.92
CA GLN A 111 -9.94 4.39 6.67
C GLN A 111 -9.00 5.04 7.69
N PRO A 112 -9.24 4.88 9.01
CA PRO A 112 -8.40 5.50 10.04
C PRO A 112 -6.92 5.14 9.98
N SER A 113 -6.59 3.94 9.50
CA SER A 113 -5.20 3.50 9.34
C SER A 113 -4.43 4.33 8.30
N GLU A 114 -5.10 4.93 7.29
CA GLU A 114 -4.45 5.82 6.32
C GLU A 114 -3.99 7.12 6.99
N ILE A 115 -4.86 7.69 7.82
CA ILE A 115 -4.53 8.89 8.61
C ILE A 115 -3.40 8.56 9.61
N ALA A 116 -3.50 7.40 10.26
CA ALA A 116 -2.52 6.96 11.26
C ALA A 116 -1.12 6.76 10.65
N LYS A 117 -1.02 6.25 9.42
CA LYS A 117 0.26 6.11 8.70
C LYS A 117 0.93 7.48 8.50
N ILE A 118 0.16 8.44 7.98
CA ILE A 118 0.67 9.80 7.76
C ILE A 118 1.08 10.46 9.08
N ALA A 119 0.25 10.31 10.11
CA ALA A 119 0.52 10.84 11.44
C ALA A 119 1.78 10.23 12.07
N ALA A 120 1.98 8.90 11.95
CA ALA A 120 3.14 8.20 12.46
C ALA A 120 4.44 8.62 11.77
N ILE A 121 4.42 8.79 10.45
CA ILE A 121 5.56 9.30 9.68
C ILE A 121 5.88 10.74 10.10
N GLY A 122 4.86 11.62 10.17
CA GLY A 122 5.01 13.00 10.60
C GLY A 122 5.53 13.11 12.04
N TYR A 123 5.01 12.29 12.95
CA TYR A 123 5.48 12.22 14.34
C TYR A 123 6.94 11.77 14.43
N THR A 124 7.31 10.72 13.68
CA THR A 124 8.69 10.24 13.66
C THR A 124 9.65 11.34 13.17
N ALA A 125 9.30 11.99 12.05
CA ALA A 125 10.09 13.10 11.51
C ALA A 125 10.20 14.26 12.51
N PHE A 126 9.10 14.58 13.20
CA PHE A 126 9.08 15.63 14.24
C PHE A 126 10.03 15.28 15.39
N ILE A 127 9.97 14.08 15.95
CA ILE A 127 10.86 13.67 17.05
C ILE A 127 12.32 13.69 16.60
N LEU A 128 12.63 13.17 15.41
CA LEU A 128 13.99 13.18 14.86
C LEU A 128 14.52 14.62 14.62
N SER A 129 13.65 15.56 14.27
CA SER A 129 14.03 16.96 14.10
C SER A 129 14.43 17.66 15.42
N LYS A 130 13.99 17.12 16.56
CA LYS A 130 14.25 17.68 17.91
C LYS A 130 15.50 17.11 18.56
N ARG A 131 16.50 16.72 17.78
CA ARG A 131 17.75 16.13 18.26
C ARG A 131 18.51 16.99 19.28
N ASN A 132 18.35 18.31 19.24
CA ASN A 132 18.95 19.21 20.22
C ASN A 132 18.26 19.19 21.60
N TRP A 133 17.03 18.65 21.67
CA TRP A 133 16.19 18.66 22.87
C TRP A 133 16.15 17.28 23.55
N PHE A 134 16.30 16.22 22.78
CA PHE A 134 16.17 14.84 23.24
C PHE A 134 17.47 14.07 23.02
N THR A 135 17.80 13.23 23.99
CA THR A 135 18.86 12.25 23.82
C THR A 135 18.43 11.18 22.85
N ASP A 136 19.39 10.53 22.20
CA ASP A 136 19.17 9.44 21.25
C ASP A 136 18.30 8.28 21.86
N LYS A 137 18.48 8.02 23.17
CA LYS A 137 17.65 7.06 23.92
C LYS A 137 16.20 7.50 24.05
N GLN A 138 15.98 8.78 24.35
CA GLN A 138 14.62 9.34 24.49
C GLN A 138 13.88 9.35 23.17
N MET A 139 14.53 9.79 22.09
CA MET A 139 13.96 9.77 20.74
C MET A 139 13.52 8.37 20.34
N PHE A 140 14.39 7.36 20.55
CA PHE A 140 14.07 5.95 20.28
C PHE A 140 12.80 5.50 21.00
N TRP A 141 12.69 5.76 22.32
CA TRP A 141 11.53 5.33 23.10
C TRP A 141 10.26 6.11 22.78
N TYR A 142 10.35 7.41 22.47
CA TYR A 142 9.19 8.18 22.04
C TYR A 142 8.65 7.68 20.70
N ILE A 143 9.52 7.44 19.71
CA ILE A 143 9.10 6.89 18.42
C ILE A 143 8.52 5.48 18.60
N LEU A 144 9.20 4.62 19.33
CA LEU A 144 8.73 3.26 19.57
C LEU A 144 7.39 3.23 20.31
N GLY A 145 7.20 4.06 21.32
CA GLY A 145 5.94 4.16 22.06
C GLY A 145 4.79 4.69 21.20
N GLY A 146 5.00 5.78 20.49
CA GLY A 146 3.96 6.39 19.64
C GLY A 146 3.62 5.54 18.43
N VAL A 147 4.61 5.19 17.62
CA VAL A 147 4.39 4.42 16.39
C VAL A 147 4.12 2.94 16.70
N GLY A 148 4.77 2.38 17.71
CA GLY A 148 4.50 1.01 18.18
C GLY A 148 3.05 0.83 18.63
N GLY A 149 2.48 1.82 19.33
CA GLY A 149 1.05 1.82 19.68
C GLY A 149 0.15 1.84 18.46
N VAL A 150 0.45 2.67 17.45
CA VAL A 150 -0.28 2.69 16.16
C VAL A 150 -0.14 1.35 15.43
N CYS A 151 1.07 0.81 15.31
CA CYS A 151 1.32 -0.48 14.67
C CYS A 151 0.56 -1.62 15.37
N PHE A 152 0.52 -1.61 16.69
CA PHE A 152 -0.22 -2.59 17.48
C PHE A 152 -1.73 -2.54 17.18
N LEU A 153 -2.33 -1.34 17.16
CA LEU A 153 -3.75 -1.17 16.85
C LEU A 153 -4.10 -1.57 15.41
N ILE A 154 -3.20 -1.29 14.44
CA ILE A 154 -3.42 -1.68 13.04
C ILE A 154 -3.22 -3.19 12.87
N PHE A 155 -2.32 -3.83 13.62
CA PHE A 155 -1.89 -5.21 13.42
C PHE A 155 -3.07 -6.19 13.42
N PHE A 156 -4.02 -6.04 14.34
CA PHE A 156 -5.19 -6.91 14.44
C PHE A 156 -6.10 -6.83 13.21
N ASN A 157 -6.21 -5.67 12.60
CA ASN A 157 -7.07 -5.45 11.43
C ASN A 157 -6.32 -5.63 10.10
N ASN A 158 -5.03 -5.30 10.06
CA ASN A 158 -4.20 -5.38 8.87
C ASN A 158 -2.70 -5.51 9.21
N GLY A 159 -2.26 -6.75 9.46
CA GLY A 159 -0.87 -7.05 9.82
C GLY A 159 0.15 -6.59 8.78
N SER A 160 -0.15 -6.71 7.48
CA SER A 160 0.75 -6.27 6.41
C SER A 160 1.00 -4.76 6.45
N THR A 161 -0.04 -3.96 6.69
CA THR A 161 0.08 -2.50 6.83
C THR A 161 0.88 -2.13 8.08
N ALA A 162 0.70 -2.83 9.19
CA ALA A 162 1.46 -2.60 10.41
C ALA A 162 2.95 -2.88 10.21
N ILE A 163 3.29 -4.00 9.56
CA ILE A 163 4.69 -4.36 9.24
C ILE A 163 5.32 -3.32 8.30
N LEU A 164 4.58 -2.88 7.27
CA LEU A 164 5.07 -1.85 6.35
C LEU A 164 5.35 -0.53 7.07
N LEU A 165 4.41 -0.07 7.92
CA LEU A 165 4.59 1.15 8.71
C LEU A 165 5.79 1.04 9.65
N PHE A 166 5.95 -0.11 10.31
CA PHE A 166 7.11 -0.39 11.16
C PHE A 166 8.42 -0.33 10.36
N ALA A 167 8.47 -0.95 9.18
CA ALA A 167 9.64 -0.92 8.31
C ALA A 167 10.00 0.51 7.85
N VAL A 168 9.02 1.30 7.44
CA VAL A 168 9.24 2.72 7.07
C VAL A 168 9.78 3.50 8.26
N THR A 169 9.18 3.35 9.44
CA THR A 169 9.63 4.04 10.66
C THR A 169 11.04 3.61 11.06
N PHE A 170 11.35 2.32 10.93
CA PHE A 170 12.68 1.78 11.18
C PHE A 170 13.72 2.41 10.25
N MET A 171 13.42 2.52 8.95
CA MET A 171 14.27 3.21 7.97
C MET A 171 14.44 4.69 8.31
N MET A 172 13.39 5.38 8.72
CA MET A 172 13.47 6.77 9.16
C MET A 172 14.38 6.93 10.40
N MET A 173 14.28 6.03 11.37
CA MET A 173 15.20 6.04 12.54
C MET A 173 16.64 5.78 12.14
N PHE A 174 16.88 4.91 11.16
CA PHE A 174 18.22 4.65 10.63
C PHE A 174 18.80 5.89 9.93
N ILE A 175 18.06 6.51 9.03
CA ILE A 175 18.43 7.76 8.35
C ILE A 175 18.60 8.90 9.38
N GLY A 176 17.74 8.95 10.41
CA GLY A 176 17.80 9.88 11.51
C GLY A 176 18.95 9.61 12.50
N GLN A 177 19.86 8.68 12.17
CA GLN A 177 21.08 8.38 12.92
C GLN A 177 20.82 7.98 14.40
N ILE A 178 19.73 7.26 14.66
CA ILE A 178 19.56 6.57 15.94
C ILE A 178 20.63 5.48 16.07
N SER A 179 21.16 5.27 17.27
CA SER A 179 22.27 4.34 17.49
C SER A 179 21.97 2.93 16.91
N ILE A 180 22.87 2.43 16.07
CA ILE A 180 22.76 1.16 15.34
C ILE A 180 22.51 0.00 16.30
N GLY A 181 23.14 -0.01 17.48
CA GLY A 181 22.94 -1.07 18.47
C GLY A 181 21.50 -1.17 18.99
N ARG A 182 20.73 -0.06 19.04
CA ARG A 182 19.29 -0.09 19.39
C ARG A 182 18.45 -0.57 18.21
N LEU A 183 18.79 -0.13 17.02
CA LEU A 183 18.12 -0.55 15.81
C LEU A 183 18.29 -2.05 15.56
N LEU A 184 19.50 -2.59 15.73
CA LEU A 184 19.75 -4.03 15.61
C LEU A 184 18.95 -4.84 16.64
N ARG A 185 18.86 -4.37 17.87
CA ARG A 185 18.02 -5.04 18.90
C ARG A 185 16.54 -5.00 18.55
N LEU A 186 16.04 -3.85 18.07
CA LEU A 186 14.66 -3.71 17.66
C LEU A 186 14.36 -4.58 16.42
N GLY A 187 15.22 -4.54 15.40
CA GLY A 187 15.08 -5.36 14.19
C GLY A 187 15.18 -6.86 14.52
N GLY A 188 16.15 -7.25 15.34
CA GLY A 188 16.28 -8.63 15.82
C GLY A 188 15.05 -9.10 16.60
N ALA A 189 14.54 -8.28 17.53
CA ALA A 189 13.31 -8.59 18.26
C ALA A 189 12.10 -8.70 17.32
N GLY A 190 12.01 -7.84 16.32
CA GLY A 190 10.95 -7.89 15.29
C GLY A 190 11.00 -9.18 14.48
N ILE A 191 12.19 -9.56 13.99
CA ILE A 191 12.40 -10.81 13.23
C ILE A 191 12.04 -12.03 14.10
N ILE A 192 12.54 -12.09 15.34
CA ILE A 192 12.22 -13.17 16.28
C ILE A 192 10.72 -13.23 16.53
N GLY A 193 10.06 -12.08 16.72
CA GLY A 193 8.61 -12.02 16.92
C GLY A 193 7.83 -12.57 15.72
N VAL A 194 8.21 -12.22 14.51
CA VAL A 194 7.60 -12.74 13.27
C VAL A 194 7.85 -14.25 13.14
N LEU A 195 9.07 -14.71 13.38
CA LEU A 195 9.40 -16.14 13.33
C LEU A 195 8.62 -16.95 14.37
N MET A 196 8.48 -16.43 15.60
CA MET A 196 7.67 -17.07 16.64
C MET A 196 6.19 -17.10 16.25
N LEU A 197 5.65 -16.01 15.67
CA LEU A 197 4.27 -15.97 15.21
C LEU A 197 4.02 -16.98 14.10
N VAL A 198 4.89 -17.02 13.08
CA VAL A 198 4.79 -17.99 11.98
C VAL A 198 4.94 -19.43 12.50
N GLY A 199 5.91 -19.68 13.36
CA GLY A 199 6.09 -20.99 14.00
C GLY A 199 4.87 -21.40 14.82
N PHE A 200 4.34 -20.49 15.62
CA PHE A 200 3.13 -20.75 16.39
C PHE A 200 1.94 -21.13 15.48
N ILE A 201 1.67 -20.34 14.44
CA ILE A 201 0.56 -20.60 13.51
C ILE A 201 0.74 -21.94 12.79
N ARG A 202 1.98 -22.30 12.42
CA ARG A 202 2.26 -23.55 11.69
C ARG A 202 2.13 -24.80 12.57
N PHE A 203 2.55 -24.71 13.83
CA PHE A 203 2.61 -25.88 14.74
C PHE A 203 1.46 -25.92 15.75
N ALA A 204 0.62 -24.90 15.84
CA ALA A 204 -0.52 -24.89 16.75
C ALA A 204 -1.56 -25.92 16.31
N PRO A 205 -2.15 -26.70 17.27
CA PRO A 205 -3.26 -27.58 16.98
C PRO A 205 -4.46 -26.80 16.44
N ASP A 206 -5.23 -27.42 15.53
CA ASP A 206 -6.40 -26.79 14.89
C ASP A 206 -7.41 -26.28 15.94
N LYS A 207 -7.62 -27.02 17.02
CA LYS A 207 -8.49 -26.59 18.13
C LYS A 207 -8.10 -25.26 18.79
N VAL A 208 -6.80 -24.91 18.77
CA VAL A 208 -6.32 -23.63 19.31
C VAL A 208 -6.54 -22.51 18.31
N ILE A 209 -6.38 -22.83 17.03
CA ILE A 209 -6.60 -21.86 15.93
C ILE A 209 -8.08 -21.52 15.80
N ASP A 210 -8.97 -22.51 15.96
CA ASP A 210 -10.43 -22.33 15.91
C ASP A 210 -10.96 -21.42 17.04
N LEU A 211 -10.21 -21.27 18.12
CA LEU A 211 -10.55 -20.35 19.21
C LEU A 211 -10.06 -18.91 18.98
N MET A 212 -9.28 -18.70 17.92
CA MET A 212 -8.68 -17.41 17.56
C MET A 212 -9.55 -16.64 16.54
N PRO A 213 -9.36 -15.31 16.42
CA PRO A 213 -10.03 -14.52 15.40
C PRO A 213 -9.81 -15.07 13.99
N ASP A 214 -10.81 -14.92 13.10
CA ASP A 214 -10.79 -15.40 11.70
C ASP A 214 -9.52 -15.00 10.91
N ARG A 215 -8.84 -13.96 11.34
CA ARG A 215 -7.56 -13.52 10.78
C ARG A 215 -6.45 -14.57 10.88
N VAL A 216 -6.42 -15.32 11.94
CA VAL A 216 -5.37 -16.34 12.16
C VAL A 216 -5.56 -17.47 11.14
N HIS A 217 -6.80 -17.83 10.81
CA HIS A 217 -7.11 -18.79 9.73
C HIS A 217 -6.61 -18.28 8.38
N THR A 218 -6.83 -17.00 8.08
CA THR A 218 -6.32 -16.38 6.84
C THR A 218 -4.78 -16.40 6.78
N TRP A 219 -4.11 -16.12 7.91
CA TRP A 219 -2.65 -16.18 7.97
C TRP A 219 -2.13 -17.61 7.85
N LYS A 220 -2.80 -18.59 8.48
CA LYS A 220 -2.45 -20.01 8.34
C LYS A 220 -2.52 -20.45 6.89
N ALA A 221 -3.64 -20.20 6.20
CA ALA A 221 -3.80 -20.53 4.80
C ALA A 221 -2.72 -19.89 3.90
N ARG A 222 -2.31 -18.64 4.18
CA ARG A 222 -1.23 -17.98 3.45
C ARG A 222 0.14 -18.63 3.70
N ILE A 223 0.45 -18.98 4.94
CA ILE A 223 1.72 -19.64 5.31
C ILE A 223 1.80 -21.03 4.68
N GLU A 224 0.71 -21.78 4.69
CA GLU A 224 0.63 -23.12 4.07
C GLU A 224 0.84 -23.05 2.56
N ARG A 225 0.22 -22.10 1.86
CA ARG A 225 0.44 -21.87 0.42
C ARG A 225 1.89 -21.57 0.07
N PHE A 226 2.63 -20.84 0.93
CA PHE A 226 4.06 -20.59 0.72
C PHE A 226 4.94 -21.79 1.00
N SER A 227 4.49 -22.70 1.88
CA SER A 227 5.28 -23.83 2.35
C SER A 227 5.12 -25.07 1.49
N ASP A 228 4.00 -25.22 0.77
CA ASP A 228 3.69 -26.39 -0.05
C ASP A 228 3.51 -25.99 -1.52
N PRO A 229 4.61 -25.95 -2.30
CA PRO A 229 4.56 -25.64 -3.73
C PRO A 229 3.80 -26.69 -4.54
N ALA A 230 3.48 -27.86 -3.95
CA ALA A 230 2.77 -28.94 -4.63
C ALA A 230 1.30 -28.61 -4.94
N ASP A 231 0.70 -27.68 -4.16
CA ASP A 231 -0.63 -27.11 -4.42
C ASP A 231 -0.57 -25.87 -5.35
N ALA A 232 0.61 -25.44 -5.77
CA ALA A 232 0.73 -24.54 -6.89
C ALA A 232 0.09 -25.21 -8.10
N VAL A 233 -1.01 -24.63 -8.57
CA VAL A 233 -1.80 -25.08 -9.72
C VAL A 233 -0.87 -25.69 -10.77
N LYS A 234 -0.83 -27.02 -10.85
CA LYS A 234 -0.10 -27.72 -11.90
C LYS A 234 -0.83 -27.42 -13.19
N PHE A 235 -0.23 -26.59 -14.01
CA PHE A 235 -0.74 -26.27 -15.33
C PHE A 235 -0.57 -27.51 -16.20
N GLU A 236 -1.57 -28.36 -16.21
CA GLU A 236 -1.65 -29.48 -17.17
C GLU A 236 -2.28 -28.94 -18.46
N PRO A 237 -1.53 -28.91 -19.57
CA PRO A 237 -2.08 -28.45 -20.84
C PRO A 237 -3.28 -29.33 -21.23
N GLY A 238 -4.45 -28.72 -21.40
CA GLY A 238 -5.67 -29.42 -21.82
C GLY A 238 -6.67 -29.79 -20.73
N ARG A 239 -6.37 -29.56 -19.45
CA ARG A 239 -7.34 -29.75 -18.38
C ARG A 239 -8.02 -28.42 -18.07
N ALA A 240 -9.35 -28.35 -18.15
CA ALA A 240 -10.12 -27.23 -17.64
C ALA A 240 -9.87 -27.15 -16.13
N VAL A 241 -9.09 -26.17 -15.71
CA VAL A 241 -8.86 -25.92 -14.29
C VAL A 241 -10.14 -25.31 -13.74
N SER A 242 -10.86 -26.07 -12.92
CA SER A 242 -11.94 -25.51 -12.09
C SER A 242 -11.27 -24.62 -11.06
N ILE A 243 -11.20 -23.33 -11.37
CA ILE A 243 -10.57 -22.33 -10.54
C ILE A 243 -11.67 -21.77 -9.66
N ASP A 244 -11.85 -22.32 -8.48
CA ASP A 244 -12.75 -21.79 -7.47
C ASP A 244 -12.01 -20.91 -6.46
N GLY A 245 -12.57 -19.76 -6.15
CA GLY A 245 -12.18 -18.92 -5.04
C GLY A 245 -10.95 -18.03 -5.26
N ASP A 246 -10.14 -17.89 -4.22
CA ASP A 246 -8.99 -16.98 -4.14
C ASP A 246 -7.88 -17.24 -5.20
N ASP A 247 -7.78 -18.50 -5.68
CA ASP A 247 -6.76 -18.88 -6.67
C ASP A 247 -7.12 -18.40 -8.08
N TYR A 248 -8.40 -18.18 -8.38
CA TYR A 248 -8.86 -17.65 -9.66
C TYR A 248 -8.14 -16.36 -10.05
N GLN A 249 -8.10 -15.41 -9.15
CA GLN A 249 -7.49 -14.10 -9.40
C GLN A 249 -5.98 -14.22 -9.63
N VAL A 250 -5.30 -15.04 -8.83
CA VAL A 250 -3.85 -15.27 -8.95
C VAL A 250 -3.50 -15.95 -10.27
N VAL A 251 -4.29 -16.93 -10.70
CA VAL A 251 -4.07 -17.62 -11.97
C VAL A 251 -4.25 -16.67 -13.15
N HIS A 252 -5.34 -15.88 -13.18
CA HIS A 252 -5.55 -14.91 -14.24
C HIS A 252 -4.48 -13.81 -14.27
N ALA A 253 -3.99 -13.37 -13.11
CA ALA A 253 -2.84 -12.47 -13.04
C ALA A 253 -1.56 -13.11 -13.63
N LYS A 254 -1.28 -14.38 -13.32
CA LYS A 254 -0.13 -15.10 -13.92
C LYS A 254 -0.28 -15.27 -15.44
N ILE A 255 -1.50 -15.53 -15.93
CA ILE A 255 -1.77 -15.61 -17.37
C ILE A 255 -1.54 -14.24 -18.03
N ALA A 256 -1.97 -13.13 -17.40
CA ALA A 256 -1.71 -11.78 -17.87
C ALA A 256 -0.20 -11.52 -18.02
N LEU A 257 0.59 -11.85 -16.99
CA LEU A 257 2.05 -11.74 -17.05
C LEU A 257 2.66 -12.56 -18.19
N ALA A 258 2.23 -13.81 -18.35
CA ALA A 258 2.75 -14.69 -19.40
C ALA A 258 2.41 -14.21 -20.82
N ARG A 259 1.24 -13.58 -21.00
CA ARG A 259 0.76 -13.09 -22.29
C ARG A 259 1.35 -11.74 -22.69
N GLY A 260 1.83 -10.93 -21.74
CA GLY A 260 2.39 -9.60 -22.00
C GLY A 260 3.67 -9.63 -22.83
N GLY A 261 4.55 -10.60 -22.62
CA GLY A 261 5.83 -10.67 -23.32
C GLY A 261 6.67 -9.40 -23.17
N LEU A 262 7.48 -9.06 -24.19
CA LEU A 262 8.36 -7.89 -24.12
C LEU A 262 7.61 -6.55 -24.33
N PHE A 263 6.72 -6.48 -25.32
CA PHE A 263 6.09 -5.23 -25.76
C PHE A 263 4.61 -5.11 -25.41
N GLY A 264 4.02 -6.16 -24.81
CA GLY A 264 2.60 -6.18 -24.49
C GLY A 264 1.68 -6.31 -25.71
N LYS A 265 0.37 -6.24 -25.44
CA LYS A 265 -0.70 -6.31 -26.46
C LYS A 265 -1.26 -4.93 -26.83
N PHE A 266 -0.68 -3.88 -26.32
CA PHE A 266 -1.16 -2.49 -26.33
C PHE A 266 -2.38 -2.23 -25.44
N PRO A 267 -2.51 -1.00 -24.89
CA PRO A 267 -3.64 -0.59 -24.07
C PRO A 267 -4.98 -0.87 -24.77
N GLY A 268 -5.91 -1.44 -24.03
CA GLY A 268 -7.23 -1.79 -24.56
C GLY A 268 -7.34 -3.19 -25.19
N HIS A 269 -6.24 -3.90 -25.42
CA HIS A 269 -6.23 -5.23 -26.04
C HIS A 269 -5.94 -6.37 -25.03
N GLY A 270 -5.78 -6.04 -23.76
CA GLY A 270 -5.69 -7.02 -22.68
C GLY A 270 -7.00 -7.81 -22.52
N GLN A 271 -6.91 -9.12 -22.30
CA GLN A 271 -8.07 -10.00 -22.12
C GLN A 271 -8.32 -10.34 -20.66
N GLN A 272 -7.25 -10.36 -19.83
CA GLN A 272 -7.36 -10.83 -18.45
C GLN A 272 -8.10 -9.84 -17.53
N ARG A 273 -8.21 -8.58 -17.91
CA ARG A 273 -9.03 -7.57 -17.22
C ARG A 273 -10.50 -7.99 -17.08
N ASP A 274 -11.03 -8.76 -18.06
CA ASP A 274 -12.44 -9.16 -18.09
C ASP A 274 -12.72 -10.27 -17.06
N PHE A 275 -11.70 -10.98 -16.64
CA PHE A 275 -11.76 -12.08 -15.70
C PHE A 275 -11.37 -11.66 -14.27
N LEU A 276 -10.69 -10.51 -14.09
CA LEU A 276 -10.22 -10.04 -12.79
C LEU A 276 -11.22 -9.07 -12.17
N PRO A 277 -11.87 -9.41 -11.04
CA PRO A 277 -12.91 -8.58 -10.43
C PRO A 277 -12.47 -7.18 -10.03
N GLN A 278 -11.20 -7.01 -9.66
CA GLN A 278 -10.61 -5.74 -9.27
C GLN A 278 -9.33 -5.44 -10.09
N ALA A 279 -9.44 -5.62 -11.42
CA ALA A 279 -8.35 -5.42 -12.36
C ALA A 279 -7.69 -4.03 -12.22
N TYR A 280 -8.50 -3.00 -11.98
CA TYR A 280 -8.07 -1.60 -11.88
C TYR A 280 -7.44 -1.22 -10.53
N SER A 281 -7.44 -2.09 -9.52
CA SER A 281 -6.85 -1.84 -8.19
C SER A 281 -5.78 -2.86 -7.85
N ASP A 282 -6.18 -4.04 -7.37
CA ASP A 282 -5.25 -5.02 -6.81
C ASP A 282 -4.39 -5.72 -7.86
N PHE A 283 -4.89 -5.80 -9.10
CA PHE A 283 -4.22 -6.50 -10.21
C PHE A 283 -3.80 -5.57 -11.36
N ILE A 284 -3.82 -4.25 -11.14
CA ILE A 284 -3.45 -3.27 -12.18
C ILE A 284 -2.04 -3.53 -12.75
N TYR A 285 -1.11 -3.97 -11.91
CA TYR A 285 0.24 -4.29 -12.34
C TYR A 285 0.29 -5.45 -13.35
N ALA A 286 -0.55 -6.47 -13.16
CA ALA A 286 -0.67 -7.59 -14.10
C ALA A 286 -1.26 -7.14 -15.44
N ILE A 287 -2.22 -6.19 -15.40
CA ILE A 287 -2.81 -5.61 -16.62
C ILE A 287 -1.79 -4.75 -17.35
N ILE A 288 -1.01 -3.92 -16.64
CA ILE A 288 0.08 -3.13 -17.25
C ILE A 288 1.08 -4.05 -17.97
N ILE A 289 1.45 -5.20 -17.36
CA ILE A 289 2.33 -6.16 -18.03
C ILE A 289 1.66 -6.78 -19.26
N GLU A 290 0.39 -7.14 -19.20
CA GLU A 290 -0.31 -7.69 -20.36
C GLU A 290 -0.37 -6.69 -21.51
N GLU A 291 -0.63 -5.40 -21.21
CA GLU A 291 -0.87 -4.37 -22.23
C GLU A 291 0.41 -3.66 -22.69
N MET A 292 1.33 -3.34 -21.78
CA MET A 292 2.57 -2.59 -22.11
C MET A 292 3.83 -3.48 -22.10
N GLY A 293 3.71 -4.74 -21.70
CA GLY A 293 4.81 -5.68 -21.64
C GLY A 293 5.85 -5.35 -20.55
N ILE A 294 6.93 -6.12 -20.57
CA ILE A 294 8.05 -5.94 -19.63
C ILE A 294 8.71 -4.56 -19.82
N VAL A 295 8.77 -4.07 -21.05
CA VAL A 295 9.37 -2.76 -21.36
C VAL A 295 8.59 -1.63 -20.71
N GLY A 296 7.24 -1.62 -20.81
CA GLY A 296 6.40 -0.59 -20.20
C GLY A 296 6.51 -0.59 -18.67
N VAL A 297 6.51 -1.78 -18.07
CA VAL A 297 6.68 -1.92 -16.62
C VAL A 297 8.08 -1.47 -16.17
N SER A 298 9.12 -1.87 -16.88
CA SER A 298 10.49 -1.46 -16.56
C SER A 298 10.66 0.06 -16.63
N LEU A 299 10.04 0.70 -17.61
CA LEU A 299 10.01 2.16 -17.73
C LEU A 299 9.28 2.79 -16.54
N SER A 300 8.11 2.28 -16.18
CA SER A 300 7.34 2.79 -15.05
C SER A 300 8.09 2.62 -13.72
N CYS A 301 8.71 1.46 -13.50
CA CYS A 301 9.54 1.21 -12.32
C CYS A 301 10.79 2.11 -12.29
N SER A 302 11.45 2.32 -13.42
CA SER A 302 12.59 3.23 -13.54
C SER A 302 12.18 4.67 -13.23
N CYS A 303 11.03 5.12 -13.71
CA CYS A 303 10.48 6.44 -13.38
C CYS A 303 10.24 6.59 -11.86
N ILE A 304 9.60 5.59 -11.23
CA ILE A 304 9.36 5.60 -9.78
C ILE A 304 10.70 5.60 -9.02
N SER A 305 11.65 4.76 -9.42
CA SER A 305 12.97 4.69 -8.80
C SER A 305 13.73 6.00 -8.92
N SER A 306 13.66 6.66 -10.08
CA SER A 306 14.28 7.97 -10.29
C SER A 306 13.66 9.06 -9.42
N CYS A 307 12.33 9.04 -9.20
CA CYS A 307 11.67 9.93 -8.26
C CYS A 307 12.14 9.71 -6.82
N LEU A 308 12.37 8.44 -6.44
CA LEU A 308 12.78 8.08 -5.06
C LEU A 308 14.27 8.34 -4.80
N SER A 309 15.12 8.18 -5.80
CA SER A 309 16.58 8.38 -5.64
C SER A 309 16.99 9.84 -5.54
N GLY A 310 16.08 10.78 -5.84
CA GLY A 310 16.35 12.22 -5.72
C GLY A 310 17.62 12.58 -6.47
N TRP A 311 17.61 12.57 -7.78
CA TRP A 311 18.70 13.15 -8.56
C TRP A 311 18.78 14.64 -8.24
N GLY A 312 19.58 14.97 -7.26
CA GLY A 312 20.00 16.32 -6.98
C GLY A 312 21.31 16.60 -7.67
#